data_66ae1ba593352ea7abd66cb117b672ed
#
_entry.id   66ae1ba593352ea7abd66cb117b672ed
#
_cell.length_a   1.000
_cell.length_b   1.000
_cell.length_c   1.000
_cell.angle_alpha   90.00
_cell.angle_beta   90.00
_cell.angle_gamma   90.00
#
_symmetry.space_group_name_H-M   'P 1'
#
loop_
_entity.id
_entity.type
_entity.pdbx_description
1 polymer ?
#
loop_
_entity_poly.entity_id
_entity_poly.type
_entity_poly.pdbx_seq_one_letter_code
_entity_poly.pdbx_strand_id
1 'polypeptide(L)'
;MIQHSLELDLKHLHRAVDLALEAERSGNLPIGCVVTLDGEMIAEAGNALLIPHYHPGRHAEMEALRAVPAELWPRSHEMTCYTTLEPCLMCMGALLLHGFGGIVFGASDTAGGASALLSNLPEYYRDGAMIPQLVGPLLPELCDTLYERVNEGFDGLPCGKFFRPE
;
A
#
# COMPACT_ATOMS: atom_id res chain seq x y z
N MET A 1 -5.66 -4.65 19.87
CA MET A 1 -5.02 -5.52 18.85
C MET A 1 -5.98 -5.65 17.69
N ILE A 2 -5.52 -5.35 16.49
CA ILE A 2 -6.32 -5.56 15.27
C ILE A 2 -6.56 -7.05 15.11
N GLN A 3 -7.81 -7.44 14.91
CA GLN A 3 -8.16 -8.83 14.60
C GLN A 3 -8.08 -9.03 13.09
N HIS A 4 -7.06 -9.73 12.62
CA HIS A 4 -7.01 -10.25 11.27
C HIS A 4 -7.81 -11.55 11.21
N SER A 5 -8.76 -11.63 10.28
CA SER A 5 -9.33 -12.90 9.83
C SER A 5 -9.05 -13.04 8.35
N LEU A 6 -8.66 -14.22 7.90
CA LEU A 6 -8.33 -14.47 6.50
C LEU A 6 -9.47 -14.06 5.56
N GLU A 7 -10.72 -14.33 5.94
CA GLU A 7 -11.89 -13.96 5.14
C GLU A 7 -12.02 -12.44 4.98
N LEU A 8 -11.85 -11.68 6.07
CA LEU A 8 -11.93 -10.22 6.04
C LEU A 8 -10.77 -9.61 5.26
N ASP A 9 -9.56 -10.12 5.49
CA ASP A 9 -8.36 -9.65 4.79
C ASP A 9 -8.48 -9.88 3.28
N LEU A 10 -8.94 -11.06 2.85
CA LEU A 10 -9.18 -11.35 1.44
C LEU A 10 -10.28 -10.47 0.85
N LYS A 11 -11.37 -10.20 1.57
CA LYS A 11 -12.44 -9.28 1.13
C LYS A 11 -11.86 -7.90 0.77
N HIS A 12 -11.04 -7.33 1.64
CA HIS A 12 -10.47 -6.00 1.41
C HIS A 12 -9.37 -6.00 0.35
N LEU A 13 -8.57 -7.08 0.27
CA LEU A 13 -7.59 -7.25 -0.81
C LEU A 13 -8.26 -7.39 -2.18
N HIS A 14 -9.37 -8.12 -2.30
CA HIS A 14 -10.13 -8.18 -3.55
C HIS A 14 -10.65 -6.81 -3.97
N ARG A 15 -11.14 -5.99 -3.01
CA ARG A 15 -11.51 -4.60 -3.33
C ARG A 15 -10.31 -3.78 -3.80
N ALA A 16 -9.14 -3.95 -3.17
CA ALA A 16 -7.90 -3.30 -3.62
C ALA A 16 -7.50 -3.75 -5.04
N VAL A 17 -7.70 -5.03 -5.40
CA VAL A 17 -7.50 -5.52 -6.77
C VAL A 17 -8.44 -4.82 -7.76
N ASP A 18 -9.73 -4.65 -7.43
CA ASP A 18 -10.66 -3.92 -8.29
C ASP A 18 -10.19 -2.49 -8.55
N LEU A 19 -9.72 -1.80 -7.50
CA LEU A 19 -9.16 -0.44 -7.60
C LEU A 19 -7.88 -0.38 -8.44
N ALA A 20 -7.03 -1.41 -8.34
CA ALA A 20 -5.84 -1.55 -9.18
C ALA A 20 -6.21 -1.65 -10.66
N LEU A 21 -7.21 -2.48 -11.00
CA LEU A 21 -7.70 -2.62 -12.36
C LEU A 21 -8.41 -1.35 -12.87
N GLU A 22 -9.09 -0.61 -12.01
CA GLU A 22 -9.67 0.70 -12.33
C GLU A 22 -8.57 1.74 -12.63
N ALA A 23 -7.51 1.77 -11.81
CA ALA A 23 -6.35 2.63 -12.03
C ALA A 23 -5.67 2.33 -13.37
N GLU A 24 -5.44 1.06 -13.69
CA GLU A 24 -4.86 0.62 -14.97
C GLU A 24 -5.71 1.06 -16.16
N ARG A 25 -7.03 0.84 -16.11
CA ARG A 25 -7.96 1.32 -17.17
C ARG A 25 -7.92 2.83 -17.36
N SER A 26 -7.58 3.57 -16.32
CA SER A 26 -7.43 5.03 -16.35
C SER A 26 -6.04 5.50 -16.81
N GLY A 27 -5.13 4.56 -17.15
CA GLY A 27 -3.77 4.86 -17.61
C GLY A 27 -2.75 5.03 -16.48
N ASN A 28 -3.07 4.58 -15.28
CA ASN A 28 -2.15 4.56 -14.13
C ASN A 28 -1.59 3.15 -13.89
N LEU A 29 -0.70 3.01 -12.92
CA LEU A 29 -0.17 1.70 -12.54
C LEU A 29 -1.24 0.87 -11.80
N PRO A 30 -1.29 -0.46 -12.03
CA PRO A 30 -2.28 -1.35 -11.42
C PRO A 30 -1.98 -1.63 -9.94
N ILE A 31 -2.11 -0.61 -9.11
CA ILE A 31 -1.99 -0.71 -7.64
C ILE A 31 -3.24 -0.10 -7.01
N GLY A 32 -3.82 -0.81 -6.05
CA GLY A 32 -4.99 -0.36 -5.30
C GLY A 32 -4.80 -0.51 -3.81
N CYS A 33 -5.46 0.35 -3.05
CA CYS A 33 -5.37 0.39 -1.60
C CYS A 33 -6.73 0.66 -0.95
N VAL A 34 -6.98 -0.04 0.15
CA VAL A 34 -8.15 0.14 1.03
C VAL A 34 -7.65 0.40 2.45
N VAL A 35 -8.26 1.34 3.15
CA VAL A 35 -8.04 1.57 4.58
C VAL A 35 -9.30 1.22 5.34
N THR A 36 -9.14 0.47 6.42
CA THR A 36 -10.25 0.06 7.28
C THR A 36 -10.06 0.53 8.72
N LEU A 37 -11.18 0.68 9.41
CA LEU A 37 -11.27 0.90 10.86
C LEU A 37 -12.40 0.01 11.40
N ASP A 38 -12.15 -0.75 12.45
CA ASP A 38 -13.12 -1.72 13.01
C ASP A 38 -13.62 -2.75 11.96
N GLY A 39 -12.80 -3.08 10.96
CA GLY A 39 -13.16 -3.98 9.86
C GLY A 39 -13.99 -3.34 8.74
N GLU A 40 -14.43 -2.09 8.91
CA GLU A 40 -15.19 -1.36 7.91
C GLU A 40 -14.27 -0.47 7.07
N MET A 41 -14.54 -0.39 5.77
CA MET A 41 -13.77 0.46 4.85
C MET A 41 -14.09 1.93 5.09
N ILE A 42 -13.05 2.73 5.37
CA ILE A 42 -13.16 4.18 5.61
C ILE A 42 -12.54 5.03 4.51
N ALA A 43 -11.63 4.46 3.73
CA ALA A 43 -11.01 5.11 2.59
C ALA A 43 -10.51 4.07 1.59
N GLU A 44 -10.46 4.45 0.32
CA GLU A 44 -9.92 3.61 -0.74
C GLU A 44 -9.36 4.47 -1.89
N ALA A 45 -8.38 3.96 -2.61
CA ALA A 45 -7.85 4.61 -3.82
C ALA A 45 -7.10 3.64 -4.73
N GLY A 46 -7.09 3.95 -6.01
CA GLY A 46 -6.12 3.42 -6.97
C GLY A 46 -4.91 4.33 -7.11
N ASN A 47 -3.85 3.80 -7.71
CA ASN A 47 -2.69 4.59 -8.11
C ASN A 47 -3.10 5.72 -9.08
N ALA A 48 -2.51 6.90 -8.91
CA ALA A 48 -2.75 8.08 -9.72
C ALA A 48 -1.45 8.79 -10.15
N LEU A 49 -0.37 8.01 -10.29
CA LEU A 49 0.99 8.48 -10.54
C LEU A 49 1.13 9.21 -11.87
N LEU A 50 0.42 8.76 -12.94
CA LEU A 50 0.63 9.16 -14.32
C LEU A 50 -0.42 10.15 -14.81
N ILE A 51 -1.67 9.93 -14.48
CA ILE A 51 -2.83 10.67 -14.98
C ILE A 51 -3.45 11.49 -13.85
N PRO A 52 -3.81 12.77 -14.08
CA PRO A 52 -3.73 13.55 -15.34
C PRO A 52 -2.32 14.07 -15.69
N HIS A 53 -1.37 14.03 -14.76
CA HIS A 53 0.03 14.38 -14.95
C HIS A 53 0.89 13.62 -13.96
N TYR A 54 2.14 13.33 -14.34
CA TYR A 54 3.08 12.62 -13.49
C TYR A 54 3.29 13.32 -12.14
N HIS A 55 3.10 12.57 -11.06
CA HIS A 55 3.39 13.04 -9.70
C HIS A 55 3.85 11.86 -8.82
N PRO A 56 5.12 11.82 -8.37
CA PRO A 56 5.72 10.66 -7.71
C PRO A 56 5.11 10.30 -6.37
N GLY A 57 4.39 11.20 -5.73
CA GLY A 57 3.75 10.97 -4.43
C GLY A 57 2.34 10.36 -4.50
N ARG A 58 1.78 10.13 -5.71
CA ARG A 58 0.40 9.66 -5.86
C ARG A 58 0.30 8.14 -5.99
N HIS A 59 0.95 7.42 -5.07
CA HIS A 59 0.76 5.99 -4.90
C HIS A 59 -0.62 5.68 -4.33
N ALA A 60 -1.14 4.48 -4.56
CA ALA A 60 -2.46 4.08 -4.09
C ALA A 60 -2.62 4.25 -2.57
N GLU A 61 -1.62 3.85 -1.79
CA GLU A 61 -1.61 4.01 -0.34
C GLU A 61 -1.67 5.49 0.05
N MET A 62 -0.89 6.35 -0.62
CA MET A 62 -0.87 7.79 -0.34
C MET A 62 -2.19 8.48 -0.70
N GLU A 63 -2.82 8.07 -1.80
CA GLU A 63 -4.15 8.56 -2.18
C GLU A 63 -5.22 8.07 -1.20
N ALA A 64 -5.15 6.82 -0.73
CA ALA A 64 -6.06 6.29 0.27
C ALA A 64 -5.89 7.01 1.63
N LEU A 65 -4.63 7.25 2.08
CA LEU A 65 -4.36 8.04 3.28
C LEU A 65 -4.96 9.46 3.20
N ARG A 66 -4.88 10.11 2.03
CA ARG A 66 -5.49 11.44 1.82
C ARG A 66 -7.01 11.42 1.93
N ALA A 67 -7.65 10.30 1.63
CA ALA A 67 -9.08 10.14 1.67
C ALA A 67 -9.62 9.78 3.07
N VAL A 68 -8.75 9.41 4.02
CA VAL A 68 -9.16 9.15 5.41
C VAL A 68 -9.79 10.39 6.02
N PRO A 69 -11.01 10.32 6.58
CA PRO A 69 -11.65 11.43 7.26
C PRO A 69 -10.80 11.96 8.42
N ALA A 70 -10.67 13.31 8.51
CA ALA A 70 -9.75 13.95 9.44
C ALA A 70 -10.04 13.59 10.92
N GLU A 71 -11.30 13.40 11.26
CA GLU A 71 -11.75 13.04 12.61
C GLU A 71 -11.36 11.63 13.04
N LEU A 72 -10.99 10.75 12.09
CA LEU A 72 -10.60 9.36 12.38
C LEU A 72 -9.11 9.19 12.68
N TRP A 73 -8.26 10.16 12.34
CA TRP A 73 -6.82 10.07 12.54
C TRP A 73 -6.38 9.77 13.99
N PRO A 74 -7.04 10.26 15.05
CA PRO A 74 -6.69 9.86 16.42
C PRO A 74 -6.78 8.36 16.69
N ARG A 75 -7.47 7.61 15.83
CA ARG A 75 -7.60 6.16 15.89
C ARG A 75 -6.74 5.41 14.86
N SER A 76 -5.74 6.04 14.28
CA SER A 76 -4.88 5.43 13.24
C SER A 76 -4.26 4.08 13.67
N HIS A 77 -3.95 3.93 14.95
CA HIS A 77 -3.42 2.69 15.52
C HIS A 77 -4.39 1.49 15.50
N GLU A 78 -5.66 1.75 15.20
CA GLU A 78 -6.71 0.74 14.99
C GLU A 78 -6.98 0.51 13.49
N MET A 79 -6.36 1.31 12.61
CA MET A 79 -6.54 1.20 11.16
C MET A 79 -5.66 0.11 10.56
N THR A 80 -6.18 -0.53 9.51
CA THR A 80 -5.42 -1.45 8.66
C THR A 80 -5.40 -0.93 7.22
N CYS A 81 -4.21 -0.93 6.63
CA CYS A 81 -3.98 -0.65 5.22
C CYS A 81 -3.90 -1.96 4.45
N TYR A 82 -4.77 -2.15 3.47
CA TYR A 82 -4.77 -3.27 2.52
C TYR A 82 -4.30 -2.75 1.17
N THR A 83 -3.23 -3.33 0.63
CA THR A 83 -2.68 -2.91 -0.66
C THR A 83 -2.34 -4.11 -1.53
N THR A 84 -2.48 -3.98 -2.85
CA THR A 84 -2.22 -5.08 -3.78
C THR A 84 -0.75 -5.46 -3.85
N LEU A 85 0.16 -4.53 -3.55
CA LEU A 85 1.60 -4.72 -3.59
C LEU A 85 2.23 -4.34 -2.24
N GLU A 86 3.28 -5.05 -1.84
CA GLU A 86 4.08 -4.69 -0.66
C GLU A 86 4.46 -3.20 -0.71
N PRO A 87 4.18 -2.41 0.36
CA PRO A 87 4.43 -0.99 0.36
C PRO A 87 5.90 -0.64 0.13
N CYS A 88 6.16 0.32 -0.75
CA CYS A 88 7.49 0.90 -0.96
C CYS A 88 7.94 1.75 0.25
N LEU A 89 9.20 2.20 0.25
CA LEU A 89 9.78 3.03 1.32
C LEU A 89 8.93 4.25 1.69
N MET A 90 8.39 4.96 0.69
CA MET A 90 7.56 6.16 0.93
C MET A 90 6.26 5.79 1.63
N CYS A 91 5.54 4.79 1.12
CA CYS A 91 4.26 4.36 1.68
C CYS A 91 4.43 3.73 3.05
N MET A 92 5.41 2.84 3.23
CA MET A 92 5.75 2.25 4.52
C MET A 92 6.12 3.34 5.54
N GLY A 93 6.94 4.32 5.15
CA GLY A 93 7.30 5.45 6.01
C GLY A 93 6.09 6.28 6.44
N ALA A 94 5.14 6.52 5.52
CA ALA A 94 3.91 7.23 5.86
C ALA A 94 3.02 6.43 6.83
N LEU A 95 2.84 5.13 6.60
CA LEU A 95 2.05 4.26 7.47
C LEU A 95 2.65 4.17 8.88
N LEU A 96 3.98 4.04 8.98
CA LEU A 96 4.71 4.05 10.26
C LEU A 96 4.57 5.38 10.97
N LEU A 97 4.80 6.49 10.26
CA LEU A 97 4.77 7.85 10.84
C LEU A 97 3.39 8.18 11.42
N HIS A 98 2.34 7.71 10.78
CA HIS A 98 0.97 7.94 11.22
C HIS A 98 0.42 6.84 12.14
N GLY A 99 1.25 5.85 12.50
CA GLY A 99 0.96 4.88 13.52
C GLY A 99 -0.14 3.89 13.15
N PHE A 100 -0.18 3.44 11.88
CA PHE A 100 -1.11 2.39 11.47
C PHE A 100 -0.85 1.10 12.25
N GLY A 101 -1.92 0.44 12.71
CA GLY A 101 -1.80 -0.78 13.48
C GLY A 101 -1.64 -2.06 12.65
N GLY A 102 -2.09 -2.05 11.39
CA GLY A 102 -2.00 -3.20 10.48
C GLY A 102 -1.67 -2.81 9.04
N ILE A 103 -0.90 -3.68 8.37
CA ILE A 103 -0.61 -3.60 6.93
C ILE A 103 -0.79 -5.01 6.37
N VAL A 104 -1.66 -5.14 5.37
CA VAL A 104 -1.92 -6.39 4.66
C VAL A 104 -1.64 -6.17 3.18
N PHE A 105 -0.85 -7.04 2.55
CA PHE A 105 -0.52 -6.91 1.14
C PHE A 105 -0.73 -8.19 0.34
N GLY A 106 -1.06 -8.01 -0.95
CA GLY A 106 -1.40 -9.11 -1.86
C GLY A 106 -0.19 -9.82 -2.42
N ALA A 107 0.79 -9.08 -2.95
CA ALA A 107 2.03 -9.59 -3.53
C ALA A 107 3.26 -8.95 -2.89
N SER A 108 4.39 -9.67 -2.85
CA SER A 108 5.68 -9.11 -2.43
C SER A 108 6.30 -8.29 -3.55
N ASP A 109 6.90 -7.16 -3.20
CA ASP A 109 7.77 -6.39 -4.10
C ASP A 109 9.23 -6.74 -3.83
N THR A 110 9.79 -7.62 -4.64
CA THR A 110 11.16 -8.12 -4.47
C THR A 110 12.25 -7.07 -4.76
N ALA A 111 11.89 -5.97 -5.42
CA ALA A 111 12.81 -4.91 -5.82
C ALA A 111 12.70 -3.65 -4.93
N GLY A 112 11.51 -3.27 -4.53
CA GLY A 112 11.24 -2.01 -3.83
C GLY A 112 10.44 -2.13 -2.54
N GLY A 113 10.04 -3.34 -2.15
CA GLY A 113 9.27 -3.59 -0.94
C GLY A 113 10.02 -3.24 0.34
N ALA A 114 9.33 -2.65 1.29
CA ALA A 114 9.94 -2.06 2.47
C ALA A 114 9.70 -2.83 3.78
N SER A 115 9.18 -4.05 3.72
CA SER A 115 8.94 -4.88 4.93
C SER A 115 10.21 -5.12 5.75
N ALA A 116 11.35 -5.25 5.08
CA ALA A 116 12.65 -5.43 5.74
C ALA A 116 13.05 -4.25 6.64
N LEU A 117 12.50 -3.04 6.42
CA LEU A 117 12.76 -1.88 7.27
C LEU A 117 12.28 -2.08 8.72
N LEU A 118 11.23 -2.86 8.93
CA LEU A 118 10.65 -3.07 10.26
C LEU A 118 11.63 -3.69 11.24
N SER A 119 12.65 -4.41 10.74
CA SER A 119 13.72 -4.99 11.56
C SER A 119 14.84 -4.01 11.95
N ASN A 120 14.89 -2.82 11.29
CA ASN A 120 15.97 -1.85 11.48
C ASN A 120 15.46 -0.40 11.44
N LEU A 121 14.44 -0.11 12.24
CA LEU A 121 13.85 1.21 12.35
C LEU A 121 14.73 2.16 13.20
N PRO A 122 14.73 3.48 12.90
CA PRO A 122 15.25 4.50 13.81
C PRO A 122 14.58 4.43 15.19
N GLU A 123 15.31 4.86 16.24
CA GLU A 123 14.87 4.81 17.65
C GLU A 123 13.46 5.39 17.85
N TYR A 124 13.15 6.51 17.23
CA TYR A 124 11.84 7.15 17.30
C TYR A 124 10.69 6.19 17.00
N TYR A 125 10.84 5.34 15.98
CA TYR A 125 9.79 4.39 15.58
C TYR A 125 9.79 3.12 16.44
N ARG A 126 10.93 2.76 17.05
CA ARG A 126 11.03 1.57 17.90
C ARG A 126 10.42 1.80 19.28
N ASP A 127 10.67 2.98 19.86
CA ASP A 127 10.40 3.27 21.27
C ASP A 127 9.07 4.00 21.50
N GLY A 128 8.53 4.67 20.49
CA GLY A 128 7.33 5.50 20.61
C GLY A 128 6.19 5.19 19.66
N ALA A 129 6.45 4.44 18.60
CA ALA A 129 5.44 4.12 17.62
C ALA A 129 5.03 2.65 17.68
N MET A 130 3.76 2.38 17.40
CA MET A 130 3.30 1.03 17.18
C MET A 130 3.88 0.54 15.84
N ILE A 131 4.71 -0.50 15.91
CA ILE A 131 5.11 -1.23 14.71
C ILE A 131 3.86 -1.95 14.19
N PRO A 132 3.44 -1.71 12.94
CA PRO A 132 2.24 -2.33 12.40
C PRO A 132 2.38 -3.84 12.35
N GLN A 133 1.28 -4.54 12.57
CA GLN A 133 1.19 -5.96 12.27
C GLN A 133 1.23 -6.14 10.75
N LEU A 134 2.25 -6.85 10.25
CA LEU A 134 2.44 -7.06 8.82
C LEU A 134 1.95 -8.45 8.41
N VAL A 135 1.07 -8.51 7.43
CA VAL A 135 0.49 -9.76 6.92
C VAL A 135 0.59 -9.77 5.38
N GLY A 136 1.20 -10.80 4.84
CA GLY A 136 1.34 -10.97 3.39
C GLY A 136 2.58 -11.77 2.98
N PRO A 137 2.67 -12.15 1.69
CA PRO A 137 1.64 -11.96 0.67
C PRO A 137 0.44 -12.90 0.87
N LEU A 138 -0.79 -12.40 0.71
CA LEU A 138 -2.01 -13.20 0.91
C LEU A 138 -2.76 -13.56 -0.38
N LEU A 139 -2.47 -12.88 -1.50
CA LEU A 139 -3.21 -13.06 -2.76
C LEU A 139 -2.25 -13.05 -3.97
N PRO A 140 -1.14 -13.83 -3.90
CA PRO A 140 -0.09 -13.77 -4.92
C PRO A 140 -0.61 -14.16 -6.31
N GLU A 141 -1.52 -15.13 -6.43
CA GLU A 141 -2.06 -15.60 -7.71
C GLU A 141 -2.75 -14.51 -8.55
N LEU A 142 -3.27 -13.46 -7.92
CA LEU A 142 -3.82 -12.28 -8.61
C LEU A 142 -2.83 -11.12 -8.63
N CYS A 143 -2.20 -10.84 -7.49
CA CYS A 143 -1.40 -9.63 -7.32
C CYS A 143 -0.03 -9.71 -7.98
N ASP A 144 0.57 -10.90 -8.15
CA ASP A 144 1.83 -11.05 -8.88
C ASP A 144 1.67 -10.64 -10.35
N THR A 145 0.54 -10.96 -10.98
CA THR A 145 0.26 -10.52 -12.36
C THR A 145 0.07 -9.00 -12.48
N LEU A 146 -0.45 -8.36 -11.42
CA LEU A 146 -0.50 -6.89 -11.34
C LEU A 146 0.90 -6.32 -11.19
N TYR A 147 1.74 -6.92 -10.34
CA TYR A 147 3.13 -6.50 -10.13
C TYR A 147 3.97 -6.58 -11.40
N GLU A 148 3.82 -7.63 -12.21
CA GLU A 148 4.47 -7.72 -13.52
C GLU A 148 4.13 -6.52 -14.40
N ARG A 149 2.85 -6.13 -14.48
CA ARG A 149 2.41 -4.97 -15.27
C ARG A 149 2.84 -3.62 -14.66
N VAL A 150 2.97 -3.54 -13.33
CA VAL A 150 3.59 -2.36 -12.67
C VAL A 150 5.02 -2.19 -13.17
N ASN A 151 5.81 -3.26 -13.22
CA ASN A 151 7.20 -3.23 -13.68
C ASN A 151 7.30 -2.78 -15.15
N GLU A 152 6.44 -3.29 -16.02
CA GLU A 152 6.36 -2.86 -17.41
C GLU A 152 6.03 -1.36 -17.53
N GLY A 153 5.10 -0.86 -16.71
CA GLY A 153 4.74 0.55 -16.65
C GLY A 153 5.89 1.45 -16.19
N PHE A 154 6.70 0.98 -15.24
CA PHE A 154 7.86 1.73 -14.75
C PHE A 154 8.98 1.89 -15.79
N ASP A 155 9.16 0.95 -16.71
CA ASP A 155 10.18 1.04 -17.77
C ASP A 155 9.99 2.26 -18.68
N GLY A 156 8.77 2.75 -18.80
CA GLY A 156 8.43 3.96 -19.56
C GLY A 156 8.57 5.29 -18.81
N LEU A 157 8.84 5.25 -17.50
CA LEU A 157 8.88 6.47 -16.67
C LEU A 157 10.23 7.20 -16.78
N PRO A 158 10.23 8.55 -16.64
CA PRO A 158 11.46 9.34 -16.62
C PRO A 158 12.46 8.89 -15.53
N CYS A 159 11.96 8.33 -14.42
CA CYS A 159 12.75 7.82 -13.30
C CYS A 159 13.06 6.31 -13.40
N GLY A 160 12.43 5.57 -14.31
CA GLY A 160 12.52 4.11 -14.39
C GLY A 160 13.94 3.59 -14.56
N LYS A 161 14.80 4.32 -15.28
CA LYS A 161 16.22 3.95 -15.50
C LYS A 161 17.12 4.10 -14.27
N PHE A 162 16.69 4.81 -13.23
CA PHE A 162 17.50 5.03 -12.03
C PHE A 162 17.40 3.88 -11.01
N PHE A 163 16.43 2.99 -11.16
CA PHE A 163 16.12 1.95 -10.19
C PHE A 163 16.51 0.53 -10.64
N ARG A 164 17.02 0.33 -11.85
CA ARG A 164 17.54 -0.97 -12.29
C ARG A 164 19.05 -0.88 -12.43
N PRO A 165 19.84 -1.61 -11.59
CA PRO A 165 21.23 -1.90 -11.94
C PRO A 165 21.22 -2.72 -13.21
N GLU A 166 22.07 -2.35 -14.17
CA GLU A 166 22.38 -3.14 -15.38
C GLU A 166 22.88 -4.52 -15.00
#